data_7b7a18c570a5554daeefa92c1771dafc
#
_entry.id   7b7a18c570a5554daeefa92c1771dafc
#
_cell.length_a   1.000
_cell.length_b   1.000
_cell.length_c   1.000
_cell.angle_alpha   90.00
_cell.angle_beta   90.00
_cell.angle_gamma   90.00
#
_symmetry.space_group_name_H-M   'P 1'
#
loop_
_entity.id
_entity.type
_entity.pdbx_description
1 polymer ?
#
loop_
_entity_poly.entity_id
_entity_poly.type
_entity_poly.pdbx_seq_one_letter_code
_entity_poly.pdbx_strand_id
1 'polypeptide(L)'
;SEVGHMNMGAGRIIYQELTKITKSIEDGEFFENKALLAACENVKKNDSALHLMGLVSDGGVHSHITHIYGILELAKRQGIEKVYVHCFLDGRDTPPASGKEYVEQLEAKMKEIGVGEVASVSGRYYAMDRDNRWDRVEKAYKALVAGEGNTAESRLPTMKM
;
A
#
# COMPACT_ATOMS: atom_id res chain seq x y z
N SER A 1 11.05 -4.41 -21.33
CA SER A 1 11.39 -4.34 -22.77
C SER A 1 10.26 -3.71 -23.60
N GLU A 2 9.00 -4.01 -23.33
CA GLU A 2 7.84 -3.47 -24.07
C GLU A 2 7.82 -1.93 -24.10
N VAL A 3 7.99 -1.30 -22.96
CA VAL A 3 7.98 0.18 -22.86
C VAL A 3 9.16 0.80 -23.60
N GLY A 4 10.32 0.15 -23.59
CA GLY A 4 11.47 0.61 -24.38
C GLY A 4 11.16 0.64 -25.88
N HIS A 5 10.54 -0.40 -26.41
CA HIS A 5 10.12 -0.45 -27.81
C HIS A 5 9.01 0.55 -28.13
N MET A 6 8.04 0.73 -27.24
CA MET A 6 7.00 1.75 -27.38
C MET A 6 7.58 3.16 -27.39
N ASN A 7 8.56 3.47 -26.54
CA ASN A 7 9.24 4.77 -26.51
C ASN A 7 9.97 5.05 -27.85
N MET A 8 10.67 4.07 -28.38
CA MET A 8 11.35 4.19 -29.67
C MET A 8 10.35 4.40 -30.84
N GLY A 9 9.28 3.59 -30.85
CA GLY A 9 8.25 3.68 -31.90
C GLY A 9 7.42 4.96 -31.85
N ALA A 10 7.15 5.48 -30.65
CA ALA A 10 6.36 6.69 -30.46
C ALA A 10 7.17 7.99 -30.56
N GLY A 11 8.50 7.92 -30.53
CA GLY A 11 9.38 9.10 -30.51
C GLY A 11 9.20 9.98 -29.28
N ARG A 12 8.64 9.44 -28.20
CA ARG A 12 8.39 10.14 -26.94
C ARG A 12 8.47 9.19 -25.75
N ILE A 13 8.68 9.73 -24.56
CA ILE A 13 8.67 8.96 -23.32
C ILE A 13 7.24 8.51 -22.99
N ILE A 14 7.05 7.20 -22.89
CA ILE A 14 5.83 6.57 -22.38
C ILE A 14 6.15 6.01 -20.99
N TYR A 15 5.52 6.56 -19.99
CA TYR A 15 5.73 6.11 -18.61
C TYR A 15 5.00 4.80 -18.33
N GLN A 16 5.68 3.90 -17.59
CA GLN A 16 5.02 2.73 -16.98
C GLN A 16 4.08 3.19 -15.86
N GLU A 17 3.14 2.34 -15.49
CA GLU A 17 2.12 2.69 -14.49
C GLU A 17 2.73 3.17 -13.15
N LEU A 18 3.79 2.51 -12.66
CA LEU A 18 4.49 2.93 -11.44
C LEU A 18 4.98 4.38 -11.54
N THR A 19 5.76 4.67 -12.59
CA THR A 19 6.32 6.01 -12.82
C THR A 19 5.23 7.04 -13.06
N LYS A 20 4.16 6.65 -13.75
CA LYS A 20 3.00 7.50 -14.03
C LYS A 20 2.27 7.91 -12.76
N ILE A 21 2.06 6.94 -11.83
CA ILE A 21 1.46 7.23 -10.52
C ILE A 21 2.37 8.14 -9.70
N THR A 22 3.67 7.84 -9.63
CA THR A 22 4.65 8.68 -8.93
C THR A 22 4.59 10.11 -9.45
N LYS A 23 4.65 10.28 -10.77
CA LYS A 23 4.59 11.60 -11.40
C LYS A 23 3.27 12.32 -11.11
N SER A 24 2.14 11.63 -11.14
CA SER A 24 0.84 12.24 -10.86
C SER A 24 0.73 12.72 -9.41
N ILE A 25 1.42 12.06 -8.47
CA ILE A 25 1.52 12.54 -7.07
C ILE A 25 2.38 13.81 -7.01
N GLU A 26 3.52 13.83 -7.68
CA GLU A 26 4.43 14.98 -7.74
C GLU A 26 3.78 16.21 -8.37
N ASP A 27 3.08 16.01 -9.49
CA ASP A 27 2.39 17.06 -10.24
C ASP A 27 1.05 17.50 -9.59
N GLY A 28 0.55 16.73 -8.60
CA GLY A 28 -0.70 17.00 -7.91
C GLY A 28 -1.97 16.43 -8.56
N GLU A 29 -1.90 15.94 -9.79
CA GLU A 29 -3.04 15.34 -10.52
C GLU A 29 -3.66 14.15 -9.78
N PHE A 30 -2.85 13.41 -9.02
CA PHE A 30 -3.30 12.29 -8.20
C PHE A 30 -4.43 12.67 -7.24
N PHE A 31 -4.35 13.87 -6.66
CA PHE A 31 -5.32 14.38 -5.68
C PHE A 31 -6.66 14.82 -6.31
N GLU A 32 -6.71 14.88 -7.64
CA GLU A 32 -7.92 15.18 -8.42
C GLU A 32 -8.52 13.93 -9.06
N ASN A 33 -7.95 12.75 -8.79
CA ASN A 33 -8.42 11.49 -9.34
C ASN A 33 -9.86 11.19 -8.89
N LYS A 34 -10.79 11.16 -9.84
CA LYS A 34 -12.23 11.02 -9.57
C LYS A 34 -12.59 9.73 -8.84
N ALA A 35 -11.89 8.62 -9.12
CA ALA A 35 -12.17 7.35 -8.47
C ALA A 35 -11.74 7.37 -6.99
N LEU A 36 -10.57 7.95 -6.70
CA LEU A 36 -10.09 8.11 -5.33
C LEU A 36 -10.96 9.09 -4.53
N LEU A 37 -11.37 10.20 -5.15
CA LEU A 37 -12.28 11.15 -4.52
C LEU A 37 -13.65 10.53 -4.25
N ALA A 38 -14.20 9.74 -5.18
CA ALA A 38 -15.45 9.02 -4.97
C ALA A 38 -15.36 8.01 -3.81
N ALA A 39 -14.22 7.34 -3.64
CA ALA A 39 -13.98 6.47 -2.48
C ALA A 39 -14.01 7.27 -1.17
N CYS A 40 -13.35 8.43 -1.13
CA CYS A 40 -13.38 9.32 0.03
C CYS A 40 -14.79 9.83 0.35
N GLU A 41 -15.56 10.21 -0.67
CA GLU A 41 -16.96 10.64 -0.51
C GLU A 41 -17.83 9.51 0.04
N ASN A 42 -17.63 8.28 -0.45
CA ASN A 42 -18.35 7.11 0.05
C ASN A 42 -18.07 6.86 1.54
N VAL A 43 -16.80 6.98 1.96
CA VAL A 43 -16.40 6.86 3.38
C VAL A 43 -17.12 7.91 4.23
N LYS A 44 -17.12 9.17 3.79
CA LYS A 44 -17.80 10.27 4.51
C LYS A 44 -19.31 10.05 4.59
N LYS A 45 -19.93 9.68 3.48
CA LYS A 45 -21.39 9.47 3.40
C LYS A 45 -21.88 8.37 4.33
N ASN A 46 -21.08 7.31 4.51
CA ASN A 46 -21.44 6.14 5.29
C ASN A 46 -20.82 6.12 6.72
N ASP A 47 -20.12 7.18 7.11
CA ASP A 47 -19.33 7.22 8.37
C ASP A 47 -18.48 5.95 8.55
N SER A 48 -17.87 5.49 7.49
CA SER A 48 -17.07 4.27 7.44
C SER A 48 -15.57 4.56 7.52
N ALA A 49 -14.74 3.57 7.30
CA ALA A 49 -13.29 3.70 7.27
C ALA A 49 -12.74 3.49 5.86
N LEU A 50 -11.61 4.11 5.56
CA LEU A 50 -10.83 3.85 4.37
C LEU A 50 -9.79 2.77 4.68
N HIS A 51 -9.86 1.65 3.97
CA HIS A 51 -8.89 0.57 4.08
C HIS A 51 -7.97 0.56 2.87
N LEU A 52 -6.67 0.63 3.12
CA LEU A 52 -5.61 0.53 2.13
C LEU A 52 -4.93 -0.82 2.29
N MET A 53 -4.62 -1.49 1.18
CA MET A 53 -3.86 -2.74 1.23
C MET A 53 -2.86 -2.79 0.09
N GLY A 54 -1.68 -3.33 0.34
CA GLY A 54 -0.65 -3.45 -0.66
C GLY A 54 0.71 -3.80 -0.10
N LEU A 55 1.65 -3.99 -1.02
CA LEU A 55 3.03 -4.29 -0.71
C LEU A 55 3.74 -3.02 -0.20
N VAL A 56 4.31 -3.10 1.00
CA VAL A 56 4.96 -1.96 1.67
C VAL A 56 6.47 -2.09 1.51
N SER A 57 6.99 -1.54 0.42
CA SER A 57 8.42 -1.44 0.13
C SER A 57 8.70 -0.38 -0.94
N ASP A 58 9.97 -0.13 -1.21
CA ASP A 58 10.46 0.71 -2.30
C ASP A 58 10.92 -0.09 -3.52
N GLY A 59 10.65 -1.40 -3.55
CA GLY A 59 11.10 -2.30 -4.61
C GLY A 59 10.62 -1.93 -6.01
N GLY A 60 9.49 -1.23 -6.12
CA GLY A 60 9.01 -0.64 -7.38
C GLY A 60 8.58 -1.64 -8.45
N VAL A 61 8.36 -2.91 -8.10
CA VAL A 61 7.91 -3.94 -9.03
C VAL A 61 6.39 -4.04 -9.06
N HIS A 62 5.76 -4.12 -7.90
CA HIS A 62 4.29 -4.21 -7.76
C HIS A 62 3.68 -2.93 -7.20
N SER A 63 4.42 -2.21 -6.39
CA SER A 63 4.01 -0.96 -5.73
C SER A 63 5.24 -0.18 -5.29
N HIS A 64 5.00 1.02 -4.77
CA HIS A 64 6.03 1.80 -4.10
C HIS A 64 5.42 2.45 -2.86
N ILE A 65 6.15 2.44 -1.74
CA ILE A 65 5.67 2.95 -0.44
C ILE A 65 5.19 4.41 -0.52
N THR A 66 5.80 5.22 -1.39
CA THR A 66 5.39 6.62 -1.61
C THR A 66 3.98 6.76 -2.17
N HIS A 67 3.46 5.73 -2.86
CA HIS A 67 2.07 5.76 -3.34
C HIS A 67 1.08 5.63 -2.18
N ILE A 68 1.43 4.85 -1.14
CA ILE A 68 0.64 4.79 0.10
C ILE A 68 0.65 6.16 0.77
N TYR A 69 1.80 6.82 0.82
CA TYR A 69 1.90 8.19 1.36
C TYR A 69 1.00 9.17 0.61
N GLY A 70 0.94 9.06 -0.72
CA GLY A 70 0.04 9.85 -1.55
C GLY A 70 -1.43 9.66 -1.19
N ILE A 71 -1.86 8.41 -0.93
CA ILE A 71 -3.25 8.11 -0.53
C ILE A 71 -3.53 8.63 0.90
N LEU A 72 -2.58 8.50 1.83
CA LEU A 72 -2.70 9.04 3.18
C LEU A 72 -2.85 10.58 3.14
N GLU A 73 -2.04 11.24 2.33
CA GLU A 73 -2.13 12.69 2.12
C GLU A 73 -3.49 13.09 1.50
N LEU A 74 -3.98 12.32 0.52
CA LEU A 74 -5.31 12.52 -0.05
C LEU A 74 -6.40 12.38 1.02
N ALA A 75 -6.34 11.32 1.83
CA ALA A 75 -7.29 11.10 2.92
C ALA A 75 -7.29 12.27 3.91
N LYS A 76 -6.11 12.77 4.27
CA LYS A 76 -5.96 13.96 5.12
C LYS A 76 -6.60 15.20 4.51
N ARG A 77 -6.31 15.48 3.22
CA ARG A 77 -6.91 16.62 2.48
C ARG A 77 -8.44 16.50 2.41
N GLN A 78 -8.95 15.29 2.31
CA GLN A 78 -10.38 15.01 2.27
C GLN A 78 -11.05 14.95 3.66
N GLY A 79 -10.31 15.11 4.75
CA GLY A 79 -10.83 15.07 6.10
C GLY A 79 -11.28 13.67 6.55
N ILE A 80 -10.67 12.62 6.00
CA ILE A 80 -10.92 11.24 6.44
C ILE A 80 -10.04 10.95 7.65
N GLU A 81 -10.66 10.61 8.78
CA GLU A 81 -9.94 10.34 10.03
C GLU A 81 -9.66 8.85 10.23
N LYS A 82 -10.59 7.98 9.80
CA LYS A 82 -10.50 6.53 9.97
C LYS A 82 -9.84 5.90 8.74
N VAL A 83 -8.50 5.77 8.77
CA VAL A 83 -7.71 5.17 7.67
C VAL A 83 -6.87 4.03 8.22
N TYR A 84 -7.05 2.84 7.66
CA TYR A 84 -6.37 1.60 8.08
C TYR A 84 -5.52 1.03 6.96
N VAL A 85 -4.26 0.72 7.23
CA VAL A 85 -3.34 0.13 6.26
C VAL A 85 -3.04 -1.33 6.62
N HIS A 86 -3.33 -2.20 5.67
CA HIS A 86 -3.00 -3.62 5.71
C HIS A 86 -1.69 -3.83 4.94
N CYS A 87 -0.60 -3.96 5.68
CA CYS A 87 0.75 -4.03 5.12
C CYS A 87 1.07 -5.43 4.63
N PHE A 88 1.42 -5.56 3.34
CA PHE A 88 2.05 -6.78 2.82
C PHE A 88 3.56 -6.56 2.77
N LEU A 89 4.31 -7.40 3.50
CA LEU A 89 5.77 -7.29 3.56
C LEU A 89 6.39 -7.96 2.34
N ASP A 90 7.43 -7.33 1.81
CA ASP A 90 8.12 -7.77 0.61
C ASP A 90 9.10 -8.91 0.88
N GLY A 91 10.37 -8.65 0.95
CA GLY A 91 11.41 -9.65 1.15
C GLY A 91 11.79 -10.45 -0.10
N ARG A 92 11.29 -10.06 -1.28
CA ARG A 92 11.62 -10.64 -2.57
C ARG A 92 12.22 -9.59 -3.53
N ASP A 93 11.55 -8.47 -3.67
CA ASP A 93 12.01 -7.34 -4.49
C ASP A 93 12.91 -6.40 -3.66
N THR A 94 12.93 -6.60 -2.35
CA THR A 94 13.78 -5.97 -1.35
C THR A 94 14.38 -7.02 -0.42
N PRO A 95 15.42 -6.70 0.38
CA PRO A 95 16.04 -7.66 1.30
C PRO A 95 15.04 -8.32 2.25
N PRO A 96 15.14 -9.64 2.52
CA PRO A 96 14.15 -10.37 3.32
C PRO A 96 13.92 -9.81 4.74
N ALA A 97 14.91 -9.17 5.34
CA ALA A 97 14.84 -8.63 6.69
C ALA A 97 14.35 -7.16 6.76
N SER A 98 14.09 -6.50 5.60
CA SER A 98 13.77 -5.07 5.55
C SER A 98 12.31 -4.72 5.92
N GLY A 99 11.44 -5.72 6.06
CA GLY A 99 10.01 -5.48 6.28
C GLY A 99 9.71 -4.62 7.51
N LYS A 100 10.44 -4.81 8.60
CA LYS A 100 10.30 -4.00 9.83
C LYS A 100 10.58 -2.52 9.55
N GLU A 101 11.68 -2.24 8.87
CA GLU A 101 12.10 -0.87 8.53
C GLU A 101 11.04 -0.13 7.71
N TYR A 102 10.43 -0.80 6.71
CA TYR A 102 9.38 -0.19 5.91
C TYR A 102 8.09 0.08 6.71
N VAL A 103 7.75 -0.78 7.67
CA VAL A 103 6.59 -0.53 8.56
C VAL A 103 6.90 0.66 9.47
N GLU A 104 8.11 0.76 10.03
CA GLU A 104 8.54 1.91 10.84
C GLU A 104 8.51 3.22 10.04
N GLN A 105 8.98 3.21 8.79
CA GLN A 105 8.90 4.35 7.89
C GLN A 105 7.46 4.77 7.62
N LEU A 106 6.57 3.80 7.38
CA LEU A 106 5.16 4.06 7.15
C LEU A 106 4.49 4.67 8.39
N GLU A 107 4.73 4.11 9.58
CA GLU A 107 4.19 4.65 10.84
C GLU A 107 4.71 6.07 11.12
N ALA A 108 5.99 6.33 10.87
CA ALA A 108 6.56 7.66 10.99
C ALA A 108 5.87 8.66 10.04
N LYS A 109 5.60 8.24 8.79
CA LYS A 109 4.92 9.06 7.80
C LYS A 109 3.45 9.30 8.14
N MET A 110 2.75 8.30 8.64
CA MET A 110 1.38 8.44 9.16
C MET A 110 1.31 9.47 10.28
N LYS A 111 2.28 9.42 11.20
CA LYS A 111 2.38 10.39 12.30
C LYS A 111 2.67 11.80 11.80
N GLU A 112 3.52 11.94 10.80
CA GLU A 112 3.84 13.23 10.15
C GLU A 112 2.61 13.85 9.48
N ILE A 113 1.87 13.05 8.69
CA ILE A 113 0.65 13.48 8.00
C ILE A 113 -0.50 13.68 9.00
N GLY A 114 -0.51 12.94 10.09
CA GLY A 114 -1.54 13.00 11.14
C GLY A 114 -2.79 12.20 10.80
N VAL A 115 -2.69 11.15 10.00
CA VAL A 115 -3.77 10.22 9.67
C VAL A 115 -3.23 8.83 9.34
N GLY A 116 -4.03 7.81 9.65
CA GLY A 116 -3.77 6.42 9.35
C GLY A 116 -3.14 5.66 10.51
N GLU A 117 -3.40 4.36 10.53
CA GLU A 117 -2.74 3.40 11.42
C GLU A 117 -2.58 2.04 10.72
N VAL A 118 -1.59 1.26 11.13
CA VAL A 118 -1.36 -0.09 10.64
C VAL A 118 -2.38 -1.03 11.30
N ALA A 119 -3.26 -1.60 10.49
CA ALA A 119 -4.31 -2.51 10.97
C ALA A 119 -3.87 -3.98 10.97
N SER A 120 -3.10 -4.38 9.97
CA SER A 120 -2.56 -5.74 9.90
C SER A 120 -1.24 -5.78 9.14
N VAL A 121 -0.43 -6.79 9.46
CA VAL A 121 0.84 -7.06 8.77
C VAL A 121 0.86 -8.52 8.33
N SER A 122 1.10 -8.75 7.05
CA SER A 122 1.21 -10.09 6.47
C SER A 122 2.36 -10.15 5.47
N GLY A 123 3.11 -11.25 5.45
CA GLY A 123 4.12 -11.46 4.41
C GLY A 123 3.49 -11.71 3.05
N ARG A 124 4.13 -11.27 1.98
CA ARG A 124 3.69 -11.54 0.60
C ARG A 124 3.57 -13.04 0.28
N TYR A 125 4.28 -13.88 1.01
CA TYR A 125 4.20 -15.32 0.91
C TYR A 125 2.76 -15.85 1.11
N TYR A 126 2.00 -15.17 1.95
CA TYR A 126 0.59 -15.46 2.21
C TYR A 126 -0.35 -14.56 1.39
N ALA A 127 -0.13 -13.24 1.43
CA ALA A 127 -1.04 -12.27 0.86
C ALA A 127 -0.95 -12.17 -0.68
N MET A 128 0.15 -12.62 -1.27
CA MET A 128 0.40 -12.52 -2.72
C MET A 128 0.75 -13.88 -3.33
N ASP A 129 0.21 -14.97 -2.77
CA ASP A 129 0.40 -16.30 -3.34
C ASP A 129 -0.21 -16.36 -4.75
N ARG A 130 0.54 -16.91 -5.68
CA ARG A 130 0.13 -17.14 -7.07
C ARG A 130 0.34 -18.58 -7.54
N ASP A 131 0.60 -19.47 -6.57
CA ASP A 131 0.89 -20.88 -6.82
C ASP A 131 -0.33 -21.78 -6.49
N ASN A 132 -1.52 -21.16 -6.30
CA ASN A 132 -2.77 -21.82 -5.91
C ASN A 132 -2.66 -22.56 -4.55
N ARG A 133 -1.83 -22.05 -3.65
CA ARG A 133 -1.68 -22.56 -2.30
C ARG A 133 -2.75 -21.92 -1.39
N TRP A 134 -3.94 -22.47 -1.45
CA TRP A 134 -5.11 -21.97 -0.73
C TRP A 134 -4.91 -21.92 0.78
N ASP A 135 -4.11 -22.83 1.34
CA ASP A 135 -3.67 -22.85 2.73
C ASP A 135 -2.90 -21.57 3.14
N ARG A 136 -2.20 -20.93 2.20
CA ARG A 136 -1.53 -19.63 2.41
C ARG A 136 -2.50 -18.48 2.27
N VAL A 137 -3.27 -18.49 1.18
CA VAL A 137 -4.26 -17.43 0.88
C VAL A 137 -5.27 -17.30 2.02
N GLU A 138 -5.75 -18.43 2.57
CA GLU A 138 -6.70 -18.47 3.67
C GLU A 138 -6.20 -17.68 4.90
N LYS A 139 -4.91 -17.78 5.24
CA LYS A 139 -4.34 -17.06 6.38
C LYS A 139 -4.40 -15.55 6.21
N ALA A 140 -4.01 -15.05 5.04
CA ALA A 140 -4.10 -13.63 4.72
C ALA A 140 -5.56 -13.15 4.64
N TYR A 141 -6.44 -13.95 4.05
CA TYR A 141 -7.86 -13.67 3.97
C TYR A 141 -8.50 -13.57 5.36
N LYS A 142 -8.24 -14.53 6.25
CA LYS A 142 -8.74 -14.52 7.63
C LYS A 142 -8.25 -13.30 8.40
N ALA A 143 -6.99 -12.93 8.23
CA ALA A 143 -6.45 -11.72 8.88
C ALA A 143 -7.17 -10.44 8.41
N LEU A 144 -7.47 -10.33 7.10
CA LEU A 144 -8.10 -9.15 6.54
C LEU A 144 -9.61 -9.08 6.79
N VAL A 145 -10.31 -10.21 6.70
CA VAL A 145 -11.79 -10.25 6.71
C VAL A 145 -12.35 -10.60 8.09
N ALA A 146 -11.71 -11.53 8.80
CA ALA A 146 -12.19 -12.00 10.10
C ALA A 146 -11.41 -11.41 11.28
N GLY A 147 -10.30 -10.68 11.04
CA GLY A 147 -9.43 -10.18 12.10
C GLY A 147 -8.70 -11.29 12.87
N GLU A 148 -8.60 -12.48 12.28
CA GLU A 148 -7.92 -13.62 12.90
C GLU A 148 -6.41 -13.54 12.66
N GLY A 149 -5.62 -13.60 13.72
CA GLY A 149 -4.16 -13.56 13.64
C GLY A 149 -3.49 -13.46 14.99
N ASN A 150 -2.17 -13.36 14.97
CA ASN A 150 -1.42 -13.10 16.19
C ASN A 150 -1.54 -11.63 16.57
N THR A 151 -1.95 -11.35 17.80
CA THR A 151 -1.97 -9.99 18.33
C THR A 151 -0.55 -9.60 18.75
N ALA A 152 -0.07 -8.46 18.29
CA ALA A 152 1.18 -7.89 18.74
C ALA A 152 0.91 -6.91 19.90
N GLU A 153 1.62 -7.07 21.02
CA GLU A 153 1.55 -6.16 22.17
C GLU A 153 2.15 -4.78 21.85
N SER A 154 3.07 -4.72 20.88
CA SER A 154 3.57 -3.50 20.27
C SER A 154 3.21 -3.47 18.79
N ARG A 155 3.05 -2.29 18.22
CA ARG A 155 2.76 -2.09 16.79
C ARG A 155 3.80 -2.70 15.84
N LEU A 156 4.93 -3.15 16.39
CA LEU A 156 5.99 -3.86 15.69
C LEU A 156 6.07 -5.29 16.24
N PRO A 157 5.52 -6.28 15.55
CA PRO A 157 5.72 -7.67 15.92
C PRO A 157 7.22 -7.99 15.85
N THR A 158 7.76 -8.55 16.94
CA THR A 158 9.08 -9.18 16.89
C THR A 158 8.96 -10.32 15.89
N MET A 159 9.42 -10.12 14.67
CA MET A 159 9.44 -11.16 13.64
C MET A 159 10.38 -12.26 14.13
N LYS A 160 9.83 -13.29 14.75
CA LYS A 160 10.51 -14.58 14.81
C LYS A 160 10.44 -15.19 13.42
N MET A 161 11.60 -15.30 12.79
CA MET A 161 11.78 -16.07 11.55
C MET A 161 11.38 -17.53 11.75
#